data_9305c814aec94ba5fb105102c71a14b5
#
_entry.id   9305c814aec94ba5fb105102c71a14b5
#
_cell.length_a   1.000
_cell.length_b   1.000
_cell.length_c   1.000
_cell.angle_alpha   90.00
_cell.angle_beta   90.00
_cell.angle_gamma   90.00
#
_symmetry.space_group_name_H-M   'P 1'
#
loop_
_entity.id
_entity.type
_entity.pdbx_description
1 polymer ?
#
loop_
_entity_poly.entity_id
_entity_poly.type
_entity_poly.pdbx_seq_one_letter_code
_entity_poly.pdbx_strand_id
1 'polypeptide(L)'
;MERAIVQTLLMILALLTSVWSGALLANPQVSEEVTTSYQPKGAACVIRDEGGRIVLVQDYLTRKLSLPGGYIGDHEAFHVAAKRETWEETGIDVDVGPQLAINAYRVVFACQAKVPVGVMVPAWANAFDAPIIPAFNAPHFGKEIRQVYLTALAPSVKTAYRYPDDWEALKVWGRDSSASPFYHRDLRQEHADTRQSSELAMMTAFQSWVTSHSPMTGLLAFGNGLGEGALAVGVLIVCLLLFPLRVGLTLAFVLLATAYSVNLLKMAWAIPRPFYLLPALQQAAASGFSFPSGHTTQAAALVGTLLGWLVSRGQTRSPLVITAALLGWLVLSALAGAARVWLGVHYPTDVLAGMGLGGLIALVAMSLYHCRYANQKRAIESKRLWALLLVLCLYGTLQLLQPLYLFAWFACLGLVIALCLGEPSQEVKGLNPWRQVLIAVAGLVVVAMAAKMLVTPATTSVVILTTYSVAILVGMLWMVVGAPKLSRKARIVYKRVECALRR
;
A
#
# COMPACT_ATOMS: atom_id res chain seq x y z
N MET A 1 -16.94 -31.49 0.52
CA MET A 1 -15.76 -30.61 0.68
C MET A 1 -16.10 -29.14 0.43
N GLU A 2 -16.83 -28.79 -0.65
CA GLU A 2 -17.24 -27.38 -0.92
C GLU A 2 -18.12 -26.76 0.16
N ARG A 3 -19.12 -27.50 0.70
CA ARG A 3 -19.97 -26.99 1.79
C ARG A 3 -19.21 -26.72 3.09
N ALA A 4 -18.23 -27.57 3.42
CA ALA A 4 -17.39 -27.38 4.60
C ALA A 4 -16.49 -26.14 4.49
N ILE A 5 -15.91 -25.90 3.31
CA ILE A 5 -15.10 -24.67 3.05
C ILE A 5 -15.98 -23.43 3.16
N VAL A 6 -17.17 -23.42 2.57
CA VAL A 6 -18.11 -22.28 2.68
C VAL A 6 -18.56 -22.06 4.11
N GLN A 7 -18.85 -23.13 4.87
CA GLN A 7 -19.22 -23.01 6.28
C GLN A 7 -18.08 -22.51 7.14
N THR A 8 -16.86 -22.98 6.94
CA THR A 8 -15.67 -22.48 7.65
C THR A 8 -15.41 -21.01 7.33
N LEU A 9 -15.55 -20.61 6.07
CA LEU A 9 -15.41 -19.21 5.64
C LEU A 9 -16.49 -18.32 6.22
N LEU A 10 -17.74 -18.79 6.31
CA LEU A 10 -18.85 -18.08 6.97
C LEU A 10 -18.65 -17.97 8.48
N MET A 11 -18.09 -19.01 9.13
CA MET A 11 -17.72 -18.94 10.55
C MET A 11 -16.60 -17.94 10.81
N ILE A 12 -15.57 -17.89 9.96
CA ILE A 12 -14.50 -16.88 10.05
C ILE A 12 -15.08 -15.47 9.84
N LEU A 13 -15.98 -15.30 8.89
CA LEU A 13 -16.66 -14.02 8.67
C LEU A 13 -17.54 -13.62 9.88
N ALA A 14 -18.24 -14.56 10.48
CA ALA A 14 -19.04 -14.36 11.69
C ALA A 14 -18.18 -14.02 12.93
N LEU A 15 -17.01 -14.65 13.07
CA LEU A 15 -16.02 -14.32 14.10
C LEU A 15 -15.45 -12.90 13.90
N LEU A 16 -15.16 -12.50 12.67
CA LEU A 16 -14.70 -11.15 12.36
C LEU A 16 -15.78 -10.09 12.63
N THR A 17 -17.07 -10.42 12.37
CA THR A 17 -18.18 -9.52 12.68
C THR A 17 -18.49 -9.44 14.18
N SER A 18 -18.25 -10.49 14.95
CA SER A 18 -18.41 -10.47 16.42
C SER A 18 -17.36 -9.59 17.11
N VAL A 19 -16.13 -9.57 16.59
CA VAL A 19 -15.09 -8.62 17.04
C VAL A 19 -15.51 -7.17 16.72
N TRP A 20 -16.22 -6.97 15.61
CA TRP A 20 -16.72 -5.64 15.20
C TRP A 20 -17.87 -5.15 16.08
N SER A 21 -18.77 -6.04 16.49
CA SER A 21 -19.89 -5.69 17.37
C SER A 21 -19.42 -5.25 18.77
N GLY A 22 -18.35 -5.85 19.30
CA GLY A 22 -17.74 -5.45 20.56
C GLY A 22 -17.11 -4.04 20.54
N ALA A 23 -16.60 -3.62 19.40
CA ALA A 23 -15.98 -2.30 19.24
C ALA A 23 -16.99 -1.15 19.05
N LEU A 24 -18.20 -1.45 18.57
CA LEU A 24 -19.28 -0.47 18.36
C LEU A 24 -20.13 -0.19 19.60
N LEU A 25 -20.12 -1.08 20.61
CA LEU A 25 -20.93 -0.94 21.83
C LEU A 25 -20.19 -0.22 22.97
N ALA A 26 -18.96 0.21 22.78
CA ALA A 26 -18.24 1.07 23.72
C ALA A 26 -18.64 2.54 23.52
N ASN A 27 -19.89 2.87 23.86
CA ASN A 27 -20.32 4.27 23.99
C ASN A 27 -20.00 4.74 25.42
N PRO A 28 -19.18 5.74 25.65
CA PRO A 28 -18.92 6.21 27.00
C PRO A 28 -20.13 7.01 27.51
N GLN A 29 -20.92 6.41 28.35
CA GLN A 29 -21.83 7.16 29.21
C GLN A 29 -20.96 7.91 30.24
N VAL A 30 -21.08 9.22 30.21
CA VAL A 30 -20.56 10.13 31.23
C VAL A 30 -21.36 9.90 32.50
N SER A 31 -20.72 9.41 33.57
CA SER A 31 -21.25 9.47 34.92
C SER A 31 -20.11 9.54 35.93
N GLU A 32 -20.14 10.61 36.70
CA GLU A 32 -19.67 10.86 38.06
C GLU A 32 -18.27 10.40 38.52
N GLU A 33 -17.61 11.34 39.20
CA GLU A 33 -16.35 11.25 39.92
C GLU A 33 -16.20 9.96 40.73
N VAL A 34 -15.51 9.01 40.12
CA VAL A 34 -14.83 7.95 40.84
C VAL A 34 -13.35 8.10 40.50
N THR A 35 -12.48 8.14 41.49
CA THR A 35 -11.03 8.05 41.35
C THR A 35 -10.67 6.75 40.61
N THR A 36 -10.87 6.74 39.30
CA THR A 36 -10.50 5.64 38.42
C THR A 36 -8.99 5.75 38.20
N SER A 37 -8.25 4.77 38.67
CA SER A 37 -6.87 4.55 38.21
C SER A 37 -6.93 4.29 36.72
N TYR A 38 -6.64 5.30 35.89
CA TYR A 38 -6.55 5.12 34.44
C TYR A 38 -5.49 4.06 34.17
N GLN A 39 -5.89 3.00 33.45
CA GLN A 39 -4.93 2.07 32.86
C GLN A 39 -4.80 2.41 31.37
N PRO A 40 -3.88 3.30 31.01
CA PRO A 40 -3.65 3.68 29.62
C PRO A 40 -3.22 2.48 28.79
N LYS A 41 -3.70 2.40 27.57
CA LYS A 41 -3.35 1.33 26.62
C LYS A 41 -2.14 1.65 25.76
N GLY A 42 -1.71 2.90 25.75
CA GLY A 42 -0.58 3.38 24.96
C GLY A 42 0.33 4.32 25.72
N ALA A 43 1.58 4.40 25.28
CA ALA A 43 2.58 5.32 25.80
C ALA A 43 3.27 6.05 24.65
N ALA A 44 3.55 7.35 24.80
CA ALA A 44 4.14 8.18 23.78
C ALA A 44 5.18 9.16 24.33
N CYS A 45 6.14 9.54 23.49
CA CYS A 45 7.19 10.51 23.79
C CYS A 45 6.99 11.83 23.05
N VAL A 46 7.22 12.94 23.75
CA VAL A 46 7.44 14.25 23.14
C VAL A 46 8.93 14.51 23.09
N ILE A 47 9.50 14.59 21.90
CA ILE A 47 10.91 14.91 21.66
C ILE A 47 10.92 16.22 20.88
N ARG A 48 11.64 17.24 21.37
CA ARG A 48 11.76 18.52 20.68
C ARG A 48 13.20 18.95 20.47
N ASP A 49 13.41 19.84 19.51
CA ASP A 49 14.67 20.55 19.34
C ASP A 49 14.70 21.87 20.13
N GLU A 50 15.83 22.56 20.05
CA GLU A 50 16.01 23.91 20.68
C GLU A 50 15.05 24.96 20.08
N GLY A 51 14.69 24.81 18.78
CA GLY A 51 13.77 25.69 18.07
C GLY A 51 12.29 25.42 18.35
N GLY A 52 11.95 24.46 19.21
CA GLY A 52 10.57 24.11 19.56
C GLY A 52 9.85 23.24 18.51
N ARG A 53 10.57 22.72 17.50
CA ARG A 53 10.03 21.72 16.58
C ARG A 53 9.94 20.38 17.28
N ILE A 54 8.93 19.58 16.92
CA ILE A 54 8.63 18.30 17.58
C ILE A 54 8.80 17.16 16.59
N VAL A 55 9.30 16.03 17.09
CA VAL A 55 9.36 14.78 16.32
C VAL A 55 7.97 14.18 16.20
N LEU A 56 7.49 14.03 14.97
CA LEU A 56 6.23 13.37 14.66
C LEU A 56 6.48 12.25 13.65
N VAL A 57 5.79 11.12 13.85
CA VAL A 57 5.79 9.97 12.94
C VAL A 57 4.57 10.01 12.05
N GLN A 58 4.73 9.66 10.77
CA GLN A 58 3.63 9.50 9.82
C GLN A 58 3.26 8.03 9.71
N ASP A 59 2.03 7.72 10.09
CA ASP A 59 1.45 6.37 9.96
C ASP A 59 1.38 5.94 8.49
N TYR A 60 1.75 4.69 8.23
CA TYR A 60 1.83 4.15 6.87
C TYR A 60 0.47 4.05 6.19
N LEU A 61 -0.58 3.70 6.92
CA LEU A 61 -1.92 3.46 6.41
C LEU A 61 -2.73 4.76 6.28
N THR A 62 -2.79 5.53 7.37
CA THR A 62 -3.67 6.71 7.46
C THR A 62 -3.05 7.98 6.91
N ARG A 63 -1.71 8.01 6.77
CA ARG A 63 -0.90 9.20 6.43
C ARG A 63 -1.01 10.32 7.46
N LYS A 64 -1.66 10.08 8.60
CA LYS A 64 -1.75 11.04 9.69
C LYS A 64 -0.45 11.07 10.50
N LEU A 65 -0.23 12.20 11.17
CA LEU A 65 0.89 12.42 12.07
C LEU A 65 0.49 12.10 13.50
N SER A 66 1.40 11.55 14.29
CA SER A 66 1.27 11.33 15.72
C SER A 66 2.61 11.52 16.43
N LEU A 67 2.59 11.66 17.76
CA LEU A 67 3.79 11.45 18.55
C LEU A 67 4.29 10.03 18.37
N PRO A 68 5.62 9.78 18.42
CA PRO A 68 6.15 8.43 18.48
C PRO A 68 5.64 7.74 19.75
N GLY A 69 5.09 6.51 19.59
CA GLY A 69 4.51 5.75 20.67
C GLY A 69 3.47 4.74 20.20
N GLY A 70 3.23 3.75 21.03
CA GLY A 70 2.34 2.64 20.69
C GLY A 70 1.76 1.94 21.93
N TYR A 71 1.41 0.66 21.78
CA TYR A 71 0.75 -0.10 22.83
C TYR A 71 1.71 -0.50 23.96
N ILE A 72 1.20 -0.44 25.19
CA ILE A 72 1.86 -0.93 26.38
C ILE A 72 1.69 -2.46 26.41
N GLY A 73 2.79 -3.19 26.50
CA GLY A 73 2.80 -4.65 26.60
C GLY A 73 2.25 -5.14 27.96
N ASP A 74 1.93 -6.43 28.04
CA ASP A 74 1.49 -7.04 29.29
C ASP A 74 2.57 -6.89 30.37
N HIS A 75 2.21 -6.32 31.52
CA HIS A 75 3.12 -6.04 32.65
C HIS A 75 4.28 -5.08 32.32
N GLU A 76 4.22 -4.33 31.23
CA GLU A 76 5.23 -3.35 30.84
C GLU A 76 4.98 -2.01 31.57
N ALA A 77 6.03 -1.42 32.14
CA ALA A 77 5.92 -0.11 32.74
C ALA A 77 5.76 0.97 31.65
N PHE A 78 4.94 2.01 31.88
CA PHE A 78 4.57 3.00 30.89
C PHE A 78 5.76 3.73 30.25
N HIS A 79 6.77 4.08 31.06
CA HIS A 79 8.00 4.72 30.57
C HIS A 79 8.88 3.77 29.72
N VAL A 80 8.84 2.47 30.00
CA VAL A 80 9.55 1.45 29.20
C VAL A 80 8.85 1.31 27.84
N ALA A 81 7.52 1.24 27.81
CA ALA A 81 6.76 1.21 26.58
C ALA A 81 7.02 2.47 25.71
N ALA A 82 6.98 3.67 26.31
CA ALA A 82 7.26 4.91 25.60
C ALA A 82 8.65 4.91 24.95
N LYS A 83 9.68 4.44 25.68
CA LYS A 83 11.03 4.31 25.16
C LYS A 83 11.14 3.30 24.03
N ARG A 84 10.59 2.08 24.22
CA ARG A 84 10.62 1.01 23.23
C ARG A 84 9.95 1.41 21.93
N GLU A 85 8.71 1.91 22.00
CA GLU A 85 7.94 2.36 20.84
C GLU A 85 8.63 3.51 20.09
N THR A 86 9.18 4.49 20.83
CA THR A 86 9.95 5.56 20.22
C THR A 86 11.12 5.05 19.40
N TRP A 87 11.87 4.08 19.94
CA TRP A 87 12.97 3.48 19.21
C TRP A 87 12.51 2.64 18.02
N GLU A 88 11.44 1.86 18.18
CA GLU A 88 10.89 1.02 17.12
C GLU A 88 10.37 1.81 15.93
N GLU A 89 9.81 3.00 16.18
CA GLU A 89 9.24 3.87 15.15
C GLU A 89 10.24 4.83 14.53
N THR A 90 11.19 5.34 15.31
CA THR A 90 12.07 6.45 14.88
C THR A 90 13.55 6.07 14.83
N GLY A 91 13.96 5.02 15.52
CA GLY A 91 15.39 4.69 15.76
C GLY A 91 16.07 5.59 16.79
N ILE A 92 15.34 6.48 17.47
CA ILE A 92 15.89 7.39 18.48
C ILE A 92 15.86 6.71 19.85
N ASP A 93 17.01 6.49 20.47
CA ASP A 93 17.07 6.08 21.88
C ASP A 93 16.91 7.30 22.78
N VAL A 94 15.99 7.22 23.72
CA VAL A 94 15.61 8.36 24.58
C VAL A 94 15.76 8.02 26.05
N ASP A 95 16.03 9.05 26.84
CA ASP A 95 15.76 9.06 28.28
C ASP A 95 14.35 9.61 28.48
N VAL A 96 13.52 8.82 29.19
CA VAL A 96 12.14 9.19 29.49
C VAL A 96 12.10 9.99 30.77
N GLY A 97 11.67 11.24 30.66
CA GLY A 97 11.55 12.19 31.74
C GLY A 97 10.15 12.21 32.39
N PRO A 98 9.70 13.35 32.88
CA PRO A 98 8.45 13.46 33.60
C PRO A 98 7.24 13.15 32.70
N GLN A 99 6.16 12.66 33.34
CA GLN A 99 4.87 12.47 32.72
C GLN A 99 4.22 13.84 32.48
N LEU A 100 3.83 14.11 31.24
CA LEU A 100 3.18 15.35 30.80
C LEU A 100 1.65 15.22 30.85
N ALA A 101 1.13 14.05 30.52
CA ALA A 101 -0.32 13.79 30.54
C ALA A 101 -0.62 12.30 30.72
N ILE A 102 -1.80 12.01 31.26
CA ILE A 102 -2.36 10.65 31.33
C ILE A 102 -3.87 10.72 31.14
N ASN A 103 -4.41 9.80 30.36
CA ASN A 103 -5.85 9.60 30.21
C ASN A 103 -6.15 8.09 30.03
N ALA A 104 -7.42 7.73 29.82
CA ALA A 104 -7.84 6.34 29.64
C ALA A 104 -7.21 5.63 28.42
N TYR A 105 -6.66 6.37 27.46
CA TYR A 105 -6.13 5.82 26.22
C TYR A 105 -4.61 5.77 26.21
N ARG A 106 -3.93 6.76 26.79
CA ARG A 106 -2.48 6.87 26.74
C ARG A 106 -1.88 7.69 27.86
N VAL A 107 -0.58 7.49 28.07
CA VAL A 107 0.30 8.34 28.86
C VAL A 107 1.32 8.99 27.92
N VAL A 108 1.63 10.26 28.17
CA VAL A 108 2.59 11.04 27.38
C VAL A 108 3.73 11.49 28.30
N PHE A 109 4.96 11.28 27.86
CA PHE A 109 6.18 11.65 28.60
C PHE A 109 6.97 12.70 27.84
N ALA A 110 7.68 13.56 28.58
CA ALA A 110 8.78 14.34 28.06
C ALA A 110 9.97 13.40 27.83
N CYS A 111 10.51 13.38 26.61
CA CYS A 111 11.61 12.50 26.29
C CYS A 111 12.77 13.30 25.69
N GLN A 112 14.00 12.93 26.04
CA GLN A 112 15.21 13.54 25.52
C GLN A 112 16.06 12.51 24.80
N ALA A 113 16.52 12.83 23.60
CA ALA A 113 17.40 11.96 22.85
C ALA A 113 18.75 11.83 23.56
N LYS A 114 19.25 10.60 23.74
CA LYS A 114 20.52 10.33 24.41
C LYS A 114 21.73 10.79 23.61
N VAL A 115 21.59 10.82 22.30
CA VAL A 115 22.63 11.25 21.36
C VAL A 115 22.04 12.28 20.39
N PRO A 116 22.87 13.15 19.79
CA PRO A 116 22.38 14.08 18.78
C PRO A 116 21.67 13.36 17.63
N VAL A 117 20.49 13.88 17.23
CA VAL A 117 19.65 13.28 16.19
C VAL A 117 19.96 13.89 14.84
N GLY A 118 20.34 13.06 13.89
CA GLY A 118 20.60 13.51 12.53
C GLY A 118 19.30 13.78 11.76
N VAL A 119 19.21 14.95 11.15
CA VAL A 119 18.10 15.34 10.26
C VAL A 119 18.62 15.69 8.87
N MET A 120 17.79 15.51 7.88
CA MET A 120 18.06 15.92 6.51
C MET A 120 16.95 16.82 5.98
N VAL A 121 17.31 17.80 5.16
CA VAL A 121 16.34 18.65 4.46
C VAL A 121 16.13 18.04 3.07
N PRO A 122 14.92 17.55 2.75
CA PRO A 122 14.63 17.03 1.43
C PRO A 122 14.61 18.17 0.40
N ALA A 123 15.13 17.94 -0.80
CA ALA A 123 15.02 18.92 -1.89
C ALA A 123 13.58 19.04 -2.42
N TRP A 124 12.82 17.97 -2.31
CA TRP A 124 11.38 17.98 -2.61
C TRP A 124 10.59 18.45 -1.41
N ALA A 125 9.88 19.56 -1.55
CA ALA A 125 9.02 20.10 -0.49
C ALA A 125 7.97 19.05 -0.08
N ASN A 126 7.98 18.66 1.19
CA ASN A 126 6.93 17.82 1.75
C ASN A 126 5.76 18.68 2.25
N ALA A 127 4.62 18.04 2.52
CA ALA A 127 3.39 18.72 2.93
C ALA A 127 3.51 19.55 4.23
N PHE A 128 4.59 19.37 4.98
CA PHE A 128 4.80 20.00 6.29
C PHE A 128 5.96 20.99 6.29
N ASP A 129 6.66 21.12 5.17
CA ASP A 129 7.89 21.93 5.04
C ASP A 129 8.89 21.62 6.16
N ALA A 130 9.09 20.34 6.43
CA ALA A 130 9.81 19.86 7.60
C ALA A 130 11.03 19.02 7.24
N PRO A 131 12.15 19.15 7.95
CA PRO A 131 13.23 18.18 7.91
C PRO A 131 12.72 16.76 8.23
N ILE A 132 13.35 15.78 7.62
CA ILE A 132 13.06 14.36 7.88
C ILE A 132 14.17 13.73 8.72
N ILE A 133 13.78 12.81 9.59
CA ILE A 133 14.71 11.98 10.34
C ILE A 133 14.83 10.67 9.57
N PRO A 134 16.05 10.27 9.13
CA PRO A 134 16.28 9.02 8.40
C PRO A 134 16.08 7.81 9.32
N ALA A 135 14.86 7.30 9.37
CA ALA A 135 14.45 6.19 10.25
C ALA A 135 14.49 4.81 9.57
N PHE A 136 15.23 4.64 8.46
CA PHE A 136 15.24 3.39 7.70
C PHE A 136 15.82 2.18 8.45
N ASN A 137 16.53 2.40 9.56
CA ASN A 137 17.02 1.34 10.46
C ASN A 137 16.05 1.03 11.61
N ALA A 138 14.98 1.82 11.77
CA ALA A 138 13.98 1.58 12.81
C ALA A 138 13.12 0.35 12.47
N PRO A 139 12.81 -0.55 13.43
CA PRO A 139 12.08 -1.81 13.19
C PRO A 139 10.73 -1.66 12.52
N HIS A 140 10.01 -0.56 12.81
CA HIS A 140 8.66 -0.30 12.31
C HIS A 140 8.64 0.56 11.03
N PHE A 141 9.83 1.03 10.55
CA PHE A 141 9.91 1.79 9.30
C PHE A 141 9.53 0.94 8.09
N GLY A 142 8.63 1.47 7.26
CA GLY A 142 8.09 0.77 6.09
C GLY A 142 7.00 -0.26 6.42
N LYS A 143 6.71 -0.53 7.70
CA LYS A 143 5.61 -1.37 8.18
C LYS A 143 4.46 -0.50 8.70
N GLU A 144 4.68 0.16 9.82
CA GLU A 144 3.72 1.02 10.50
C GLU A 144 4.04 2.49 10.24
N ILE A 145 5.32 2.84 10.21
CA ILE A 145 5.80 4.20 10.00
C ILE A 145 6.30 4.39 8.57
N ARG A 146 5.74 5.40 7.94
CA ARG A 146 6.08 5.83 6.57
C ARG A 146 7.27 6.77 6.54
N GLN A 147 7.29 7.74 7.46
CA GLN A 147 8.27 8.83 7.53
C GLN A 147 8.29 9.41 8.92
N VAL A 148 9.43 9.92 9.35
CA VAL A 148 9.60 10.66 10.61
C VAL A 148 10.01 12.09 10.27
N TYR A 149 9.34 13.07 10.90
CA TYR A 149 9.55 14.49 10.67
C TYR A 149 9.97 15.21 11.94
N LEU A 150 10.83 16.21 11.81
CA LEU A 150 11.05 17.23 12.82
C LEU A 150 10.30 18.49 12.38
N THR A 151 9.11 18.76 12.93
CA THR A 151 8.18 19.74 12.40
C THR A 151 7.77 20.81 13.41
N ALA A 152 7.60 22.04 12.95
CA ALA A 152 6.90 23.07 13.70
C ALA A 152 5.39 22.76 13.73
N LEU A 153 4.71 23.20 14.80
CA LEU A 153 3.26 23.01 14.97
C LEU A 153 2.47 24.02 14.13
N ALA A 154 2.57 23.88 12.79
CA ALA A 154 1.90 24.70 11.80
C ALA A 154 0.47 24.20 11.49
N PRO A 155 -0.39 25.02 10.83
CA PRO A 155 -1.75 24.61 10.44
C PRO A 155 -1.82 23.35 9.55
N SER A 156 -0.83 23.15 8.67
CA SER A 156 -0.71 21.95 7.84
C SER A 156 -0.52 20.68 8.68
N VAL A 157 0.26 20.77 9.75
CA VAL A 157 0.48 19.69 10.71
C VAL A 157 -0.78 19.42 11.52
N LYS A 158 -1.50 20.47 11.95
CA LYS A 158 -2.78 20.35 12.69
C LYS A 158 -3.80 19.52 11.91
N THR A 159 -3.97 19.80 10.63
CA THR A 159 -4.93 19.07 9.75
C THR A 159 -4.55 17.60 9.56
N ALA A 160 -3.25 17.31 9.57
CA ALA A 160 -2.73 15.94 9.41
C ALA A 160 -2.60 15.20 10.75
N TYR A 161 -2.70 15.91 11.89
CA TYR A 161 -2.52 15.29 13.20
C TYR A 161 -3.67 14.32 13.54
N ARG A 162 -3.31 13.15 14.04
CA ARG A 162 -4.26 12.05 14.29
C ARG A 162 -5.25 12.34 15.39
N TYR A 163 -4.84 13.14 16.39
CA TYR A 163 -5.60 13.45 17.59
C TYR A 163 -5.85 14.97 17.69
N PRO A 164 -6.82 15.51 16.95
CA PRO A 164 -7.03 16.95 16.88
C PRO A 164 -7.34 17.61 18.22
N ASP A 165 -7.95 16.87 19.15
CA ASP A 165 -8.29 17.35 20.49
C ASP A 165 -7.05 17.64 21.35
N ASP A 166 -5.92 16.98 21.09
CA ASP A 166 -4.67 17.20 21.80
C ASP A 166 -3.85 18.38 21.25
N TRP A 167 -4.30 19.05 20.18
CA TRP A 167 -3.49 20.03 19.49
C TRP A 167 -2.96 21.15 20.38
N GLU A 168 -3.79 21.69 21.26
CA GLU A 168 -3.36 22.75 22.18
C GLU A 168 -2.47 22.19 23.29
N ALA A 169 -2.77 21.00 23.78
CA ALA A 169 -1.93 20.30 24.76
C ALA A 169 -0.55 19.98 24.18
N LEU A 170 -0.45 19.59 22.90
CA LEU A 170 0.82 19.30 22.24
C LEU A 170 1.79 20.51 22.25
N LYS A 171 1.26 21.73 22.15
CA LYS A 171 2.06 22.96 22.27
C LYS A 171 2.61 23.15 23.69
N VAL A 172 1.82 22.81 24.70
CA VAL A 172 2.23 22.87 26.13
C VAL A 172 3.28 21.78 26.38
N TRP A 173 2.99 20.55 26.00
CA TRP A 173 3.93 19.42 26.15
C TRP A 173 5.28 19.68 25.48
N GLY A 174 5.26 20.31 24.29
CA GLY A 174 6.48 20.73 23.62
C GLY A 174 7.30 21.72 24.43
N ARG A 175 6.67 22.70 25.08
CA ARG A 175 7.38 23.67 25.93
C ARG A 175 7.94 23.06 27.22
N ASP A 176 7.19 22.14 27.81
CA ASP A 176 7.52 21.48 29.07
C ASP A 176 8.56 20.35 28.92
N SER A 177 8.88 19.96 27.69
CA SER A 177 9.91 18.96 27.41
C SER A 177 11.30 19.58 27.27
N SER A 178 12.34 18.87 27.71
CA SER A 178 13.72 19.26 27.50
C SER A 178 14.09 19.18 26.00
N ALA A 179 14.92 20.11 25.54
CA ALA A 179 15.41 20.07 24.16
C ALA A 179 16.44 18.97 23.96
N SER A 180 16.34 18.32 22.83
CA SER A 180 17.36 17.40 22.36
C SER A 180 18.24 18.06 21.30
N PRO A 181 19.51 17.70 21.16
CA PRO A 181 20.37 18.22 20.12
C PRO A 181 20.05 17.56 18.78
N PHE A 182 19.90 18.38 17.73
CA PHE A 182 19.71 17.95 16.34
C PHE A 182 20.80 18.56 15.49
N TYR A 183 21.27 17.78 14.48
CA TYR A 183 22.28 18.24 13.53
C TYR A 183 21.92 17.88 12.10
N HIS A 184 22.42 18.63 11.14
CA HIS A 184 22.27 18.25 9.72
C HIS A 184 23.18 17.06 9.40
N ARG A 185 22.58 15.96 8.91
CA ARG A 185 23.28 14.71 8.62
C ARG A 185 23.50 14.55 7.14
N ASP A 186 24.73 14.30 6.74
CA ASP A 186 25.09 13.88 5.39
C ASP A 186 25.33 12.37 5.33
N LEU A 187 24.28 11.64 4.96
CA LEU A 187 24.31 10.17 4.89
C LEU A 187 25.21 9.64 3.78
N ARG A 188 25.57 10.47 2.80
CA ARG A 188 26.47 10.06 1.71
C ARG A 188 27.84 9.73 2.22
N GLN A 189 28.33 10.49 3.19
CA GLN A 189 29.65 10.25 3.80
C GLN A 189 29.68 9.02 4.68
N GLU A 190 28.53 8.64 5.28
CA GLU A 190 28.44 7.58 6.26
C GLU A 190 28.09 6.21 5.68
N HIS A 191 27.30 6.16 4.60
CA HIS A 191 26.61 4.93 4.17
C HIS A 191 26.74 4.58 2.70
N ALA A 192 27.24 5.47 1.84
CA ALA A 192 27.36 5.18 0.40
C ALA A 192 28.52 4.23 0.14
N ASP A 193 28.21 3.01 -0.30
CA ASP A 193 29.20 2.12 -0.87
C ASP A 193 29.66 2.61 -2.25
N THR A 194 30.73 1.98 -2.80
CA THR A 194 31.29 2.34 -4.11
C THR A 194 30.26 2.24 -5.23
N ARG A 195 29.37 1.23 -5.19
CA ARG A 195 28.30 1.02 -6.16
C ARG A 195 27.27 2.13 -6.05
N GLN A 196 26.78 2.43 -4.87
CA GLN A 196 25.80 3.51 -4.66
C GLN A 196 26.37 4.86 -5.08
N SER A 197 27.64 5.14 -4.82
CA SER A 197 28.31 6.37 -5.24
C SER A 197 28.35 6.51 -6.76
N SER A 198 28.65 5.43 -7.51
CA SER A 198 28.65 5.44 -8.98
C SER A 198 27.24 5.60 -9.55
N GLU A 199 26.24 4.94 -8.96
CA GLU A 199 24.85 5.07 -9.39
C GLU A 199 24.31 6.48 -9.13
N LEU A 200 24.63 7.11 -7.99
CA LEU A 200 24.25 8.49 -7.70
C LEU A 200 24.84 9.47 -8.73
N ALA A 201 26.11 9.28 -9.13
CA ALA A 201 26.75 10.09 -10.18
C ALA A 201 26.03 9.91 -11.55
N MET A 202 25.71 8.65 -11.91
CA MET A 202 24.94 8.34 -13.12
C MET A 202 23.54 8.99 -13.10
N MET A 203 22.84 8.93 -11.95
CA MET A 203 21.53 9.55 -11.79
C MET A 203 21.59 11.07 -11.94
N THR A 204 22.60 11.71 -11.35
CA THR A 204 22.81 13.16 -11.48
C THR A 204 23.06 13.55 -12.94
N ALA A 205 23.93 12.82 -13.65
CA ALA A 205 24.19 13.04 -15.07
C ALA A 205 22.92 12.84 -15.93
N PHE A 206 22.13 11.80 -15.63
CA PHE A 206 20.88 11.52 -16.33
C PHE A 206 19.85 12.63 -16.11
N GLN A 207 19.69 13.11 -14.90
CA GLN A 207 18.77 14.22 -14.59
C GLN A 207 19.19 15.51 -15.33
N SER A 208 20.47 15.84 -15.34
CA SER A 208 21.01 16.99 -16.08
C SER A 208 20.75 16.87 -17.58
N TRP A 209 20.95 15.67 -18.14
CA TRP A 209 20.66 15.40 -19.55
C TRP A 209 19.17 15.55 -19.88
N VAL A 210 18.26 14.99 -19.05
CA VAL A 210 16.80 15.13 -19.24
C VAL A 210 16.39 16.60 -19.16
N THR A 211 16.94 17.38 -18.23
CA THR A 211 16.64 18.81 -18.08
C THR A 211 17.04 19.61 -19.33
N SER A 212 18.12 19.24 -20.00
CA SER A 212 18.55 19.87 -21.27
C SER A 212 17.74 19.42 -22.50
N HIS A 213 16.90 18.37 -22.37
CA HIS A 213 16.10 17.77 -23.44
C HIS A 213 14.61 17.72 -23.07
N SER A 214 13.95 18.87 -23.07
CA SER A 214 12.56 19.01 -22.56
C SER A 214 11.52 17.98 -23.05
N PRO A 215 11.56 17.46 -24.31
CA PRO A 215 10.61 16.43 -24.74
C PRO A 215 10.72 15.11 -23.95
N MET A 216 11.87 14.83 -23.34
CA MET A 216 12.10 13.63 -22.54
C MET A 216 11.24 13.59 -21.29
N THR A 217 10.92 14.75 -20.70
CA THR A 217 10.09 14.82 -19.49
C THR A 217 8.70 14.24 -19.71
N GLY A 218 8.07 14.55 -20.87
CA GLY A 218 6.75 13.99 -21.23
C GLY A 218 6.82 12.49 -21.46
N LEU A 219 7.87 12.00 -22.12
CA LEU A 219 8.08 10.57 -22.35
C LEU A 219 8.29 9.81 -21.02
N LEU A 220 9.08 10.37 -20.11
CA LEU A 220 9.31 9.78 -18.78
C LEU A 220 8.07 9.85 -17.90
N ALA A 221 7.27 10.91 -17.98
CA ALA A 221 5.98 11.00 -17.32
C ALA A 221 5.01 9.90 -17.79
N PHE A 222 4.94 9.65 -19.09
CA PHE A 222 4.20 8.50 -19.63
C PHE A 222 4.75 7.17 -19.10
N GLY A 223 6.07 6.97 -19.11
CA GLY A 223 6.72 5.79 -18.55
C GLY A 223 6.38 5.56 -17.07
N ASN A 224 6.38 6.63 -16.27
CA ASN A 224 5.96 6.54 -14.85
C ASN A 224 4.52 6.05 -14.74
N GLY A 225 3.62 6.54 -15.60
CA GLY A 225 2.20 6.13 -15.61
C GLY A 225 2.00 4.64 -15.84
N LEU A 226 2.89 3.96 -16.60
CA LEU A 226 2.80 2.51 -16.83
C LEU A 226 2.95 1.69 -15.54
N GLY A 227 3.66 2.21 -14.54
CA GLY A 227 3.87 1.56 -13.25
C GLY A 227 2.87 1.97 -12.17
N GLU A 228 1.93 2.87 -12.47
CA GLU A 228 0.95 3.33 -11.50
C GLU A 228 -0.07 2.24 -11.13
N GLY A 229 -0.30 2.05 -9.83
CA GLY A 229 -1.27 1.07 -9.35
C GLY A 229 -2.69 1.33 -9.83
N ALA A 230 -3.08 2.59 -10.00
CA ALA A 230 -4.40 2.98 -10.51
C ALA A 230 -4.61 2.49 -11.95
N LEU A 231 -3.60 2.61 -12.83
CA LEU A 231 -3.65 2.07 -14.19
C LEU A 231 -3.84 0.54 -14.16
N ALA A 232 -3.06 -0.15 -13.35
CA ALA A 232 -3.11 -1.61 -13.29
C ALA A 232 -4.45 -2.14 -12.76
N VAL A 233 -5.02 -1.48 -11.75
CA VAL A 233 -6.38 -1.78 -11.26
C VAL A 233 -7.42 -1.47 -12.32
N GLY A 234 -7.30 -0.35 -13.04
CA GLY A 234 -8.18 -0.01 -14.15
C GLY A 234 -8.17 -1.08 -15.26
N VAL A 235 -6.98 -1.53 -15.65
CA VAL A 235 -6.81 -2.62 -16.63
C VAL A 235 -7.41 -3.93 -16.11
N LEU A 236 -7.22 -4.27 -14.83
CA LEU A 236 -7.86 -5.44 -14.21
C LEU A 236 -9.38 -5.36 -14.30
N ILE A 237 -9.97 -4.23 -13.94
CA ILE A 237 -11.43 -4.00 -14.00
C ILE A 237 -11.94 -4.21 -15.43
N VAL A 238 -11.30 -3.56 -16.41
CA VAL A 238 -11.65 -3.70 -17.83
C VAL A 238 -11.55 -5.17 -18.27
N CYS A 239 -10.50 -5.86 -17.88
CA CYS A 239 -10.30 -7.26 -18.26
C CYS A 239 -11.30 -8.23 -17.61
N LEU A 240 -11.67 -7.98 -16.35
CA LEU A 240 -12.71 -8.79 -15.67
C LEU A 240 -14.09 -8.61 -16.30
N LEU A 241 -14.36 -7.46 -16.90
CA LEU A 241 -15.68 -7.12 -17.46
C LEU A 241 -15.83 -7.49 -18.94
N LEU A 242 -14.78 -7.25 -19.74
CA LEU A 242 -14.88 -7.31 -21.20
C LEU A 242 -14.23 -8.55 -21.81
N PHE A 243 -13.40 -9.27 -21.06
CA PHE A 243 -12.68 -10.45 -21.53
C PHE A 243 -13.07 -11.70 -20.75
N PRO A 244 -12.71 -12.92 -21.25
CA PRO A 244 -12.92 -14.14 -20.49
C PRO A 244 -12.33 -14.07 -19.10
N LEU A 245 -13.04 -14.59 -18.09
CA LEU A 245 -12.65 -14.51 -16.67
C LEU A 245 -11.18 -14.88 -16.43
N ARG A 246 -10.64 -15.87 -17.16
CA ARG A 246 -9.24 -16.28 -17.05
C ARG A 246 -8.24 -15.15 -17.29
N VAL A 247 -8.57 -14.16 -18.15
CA VAL A 247 -7.71 -12.99 -18.41
C VAL A 247 -7.67 -12.10 -17.17
N GLY A 248 -8.84 -11.80 -16.61
CA GLY A 248 -8.95 -11.03 -15.36
C GLY A 248 -8.27 -11.73 -14.18
N LEU A 249 -8.44 -13.07 -14.04
CA LEU A 249 -7.74 -13.83 -13.00
C LEU A 249 -6.22 -13.80 -13.18
N THR A 250 -5.74 -13.85 -14.43
CA THR A 250 -4.30 -13.75 -14.71
C THR A 250 -3.75 -12.38 -14.28
N LEU A 251 -4.47 -11.30 -14.56
CA LEU A 251 -4.07 -9.98 -14.12
C LEU A 251 -4.19 -9.80 -12.60
N ALA A 252 -5.22 -10.36 -11.97
CA ALA A 252 -5.32 -10.39 -10.50
C ALA A 252 -4.12 -11.12 -9.88
N PHE A 253 -3.70 -12.26 -10.43
CA PHE A 253 -2.48 -12.94 -10.02
C PHE A 253 -1.24 -12.06 -10.19
N VAL A 254 -1.08 -11.38 -11.33
CA VAL A 254 0.05 -10.48 -11.61
C VAL A 254 0.12 -9.37 -10.55
N LEU A 255 -1.02 -8.71 -10.25
CA LEU A 255 -1.06 -7.64 -9.24
C LEU A 255 -0.70 -8.15 -7.85
N LEU A 256 -1.27 -9.28 -7.44
CA LEU A 256 -1.00 -9.89 -6.14
C LEU A 256 0.46 -10.34 -6.03
N ALA A 257 0.98 -11.03 -7.05
CA ALA A 257 2.36 -11.51 -7.08
C ALA A 257 3.36 -10.35 -7.06
N THR A 258 3.09 -9.27 -7.82
CA THR A 258 3.91 -8.06 -7.82
C THR A 258 3.90 -7.39 -6.46
N ALA A 259 2.72 -7.13 -5.90
CA ALA A 259 2.59 -6.47 -4.62
C ALA A 259 3.27 -7.27 -3.50
N TYR A 260 3.07 -8.58 -3.48
CA TYR A 260 3.64 -9.47 -2.48
C TYR A 260 5.16 -9.54 -2.58
N SER A 261 5.70 -9.86 -3.76
CA SER A 261 7.14 -10.08 -3.94
C SER A 261 7.95 -8.78 -3.78
N VAL A 262 7.49 -7.66 -4.36
CA VAL A 262 8.17 -6.36 -4.21
C VAL A 262 8.26 -5.96 -2.74
N ASN A 263 7.17 -6.10 -1.99
CA ASN A 263 7.15 -5.69 -0.59
C ASN A 263 8.00 -6.61 0.29
N LEU A 264 7.93 -7.93 0.04
CA LEU A 264 8.79 -8.90 0.72
C LEU A 264 10.28 -8.55 0.52
N LEU A 265 10.68 -8.29 -0.72
CA LEU A 265 12.07 -7.96 -1.05
C LEU A 265 12.49 -6.60 -0.48
N LYS A 266 11.60 -5.60 -0.46
CA LYS A 266 11.86 -4.30 0.18
C LYS A 266 12.18 -4.45 1.66
N MET A 267 11.43 -5.29 2.36
CA MET A 267 11.64 -5.53 3.79
C MET A 267 12.88 -6.38 4.05
N ALA A 268 13.18 -7.35 3.16
CA ALA A 268 14.34 -8.22 3.31
C ALA A 268 15.68 -7.51 3.12
N TRP A 269 15.76 -6.60 2.15
CA TRP A 269 17.01 -5.87 1.86
C TRP A 269 17.10 -4.49 2.50
N ALA A 270 15.97 -3.87 2.84
CA ALA A 270 15.89 -2.58 3.54
C ALA A 270 16.81 -1.46 2.98
N ILE A 271 17.04 -1.44 1.66
CA ILE A 271 17.96 -0.49 1.01
C ILE A 271 17.34 0.93 1.04
N PRO A 272 18.05 1.93 1.59
CA PRO A 272 17.58 3.31 1.60
C PRO A 272 17.50 3.85 0.17
N ARG A 273 16.56 4.79 -0.08
CA ARG A 273 16.41 5.42 -1.39
C ARG A 273 17.54 6.38 -1.71
N PRO A 274 17.83 6.64 -3.02
CA PRO A 274 18.90 7.53 -3.45
C PRO A 274 18.84 8.90 -2.79
N PHE A 275 17.66 9.49 -2.63
CA PHE A 275 17.49 10.81 -2.05
C PHE A 275 17.79 10.89 -0.54
N TYR A 276 17.89 9.78 0.17
CA TYR A 276 18.43 9.81 1.53
C TYR A 276 19.93 10.05 1.53
N LEU A 277 20.65 9.57 0.51
CA LEU A 277 22.09 9.79 0.37
C LEU A 277 22.40 11.11 -0.36
N LEU A 278 21.60 11.48 -1.34
CA LEU A 278 21.74 12.73 -2.10
C LEU A 278 20.39 13.40 -2.28
N PRO A 279 19.96 14.26 -1.32
CA PRO A 279 18.63 14.90 -1.35
C PRO A 279 18.31 15.65 -2.63
N ALA A 280 19.33 16.27 -3.27
CA ALA A 280 19.17 17.02 -4.52
C ALA A 280 18.59 16.19 -5.68
N LEU A 281 18.68 14.86 -5.65
CA LEU A 281 18.10 13.99 -6.66
C LEU A 281 16.57 13.90 -6.59
N GLN A 282 15.96 14.23 -5.46
CA GLN A 282 14.52 13.99 -5.26
C GLN A 282 13.67 14.95 -6.09
N GLN A 283 12.89 14.41 -7.03
CA GLN A 283 11.95 15.16 -7.86
C GLN A 283 10.48 14.69 -7.64
N ALA A 284 10.25 13.73 -6.76
CA ALA A 284 8.91 13.26 -6.43
C ALA A 284 8.82 12.76 -4.99
N ALA A 285 7.62 12.80 -4.44
CA ALA A 285 7.35 12.21 -3.13
C ALA A 285 7.52 10.69 -3.17
N ALA A 286 8.35 10.16 -2.28
CA ALA A 286 8.52 8.73 -2.11
C ALA A 286 8.86 8.41 -0.65
N SER A 287 8.58 7.18 -0.23
CA SER A 287 8.85 6.70 1.13
C SER A 287 9.16 5.21 1.13
N GLY A 288 9.60 4.68 2.27
CA GLY A 288 9.99 3.29 2.42
C GLY A 288 11.29 2.96 1.65
N PHE A 289 11.54 1.67 1.44
CA PHE A 289 12.79 1.17 0.86
C PHE A 289 12.84 1.26 -0.66
N SER A 290 14.06 1.20 -1.21
CA SER A 290 14.31 1.38 -2.63
C SER A 290 14.16 0.07 -3.41
N PHE A 291 14.88 -0.99 -3.04
CA PHE A 291 15.00 -2.23 -3.81
C PHE A 291 13.88 -3.23 -3.56
N PRO A 292 13.33 -3.87 -4.62
CA PRO A 292 13.39 -3.47 -6.02
C PRO A 292 12.41 -2.36 -6.36
N SER A 293 12.49 -1.79 -7.57
CA SER A 293 11.54 -0.77 -8.04
C SER A 293 10.16 -1.35 -8.29
N GLY A 294 9.19 -1.00 -7.43
CA GLY A 294 7.82 -1.50 -7.55
C GLY A 294 7.09 -1.06 -8.82
N HIS A 295 7.25 0.21 -9.24
CA HIS A 295 6.67 0.72 -10.49
C HIS A 295 7.20 -0.04 -11.71
N THR A 296 8.52 -0.27 -11.75
CA THR A 296 9.15 -1.01 -12.85
C THR A 296 8.71 -2.45 -12.87
N THR A 297 8.65 -3.11 -11.70
CA THR A 297 8.16 -4.49 -11.59
C THR A 297 6.71 -4.60 -12.09
N GLN A 298 5.87 -3.66 -11.67
CA GLN A 298 4.45 -3.63 -12.09
C GLN A 298 4.29 -3.40 -13.58
N ALA A 299 5.00 -2.41 -14.15
CA ALA A 299 4.97 -2.14 -15.59
C ALA A 299 5.44 -3.35 -16.39
N ALA A 300 6.58 -3.94 -16.01
CA ALA A 300 7.13 -5.11 -16.68
C ALA A 300 6.20 -6.33 -16.60
N ALA A 301 5.61 -6.60 -15.43
CA ALA A 301 4.69 -7.71 -15.24
C ALA A 301 3.38 -7.50 -16.02
N LEU A 302 2.80 -6.30 -15.98
CA LEU A 302 1.56 -5.97 -16.66
C LEU A 302 1.74 -6.02 -18.20
N VAL A 303 2.73 -5.28 -18.70
CA VAL A 303 3.02 -5.20 -20.14
C VAL A 303 3.39 -6.58 -20.69
N GLY A 304 4.25 -7.33 -19.99
CA GLY A 304 4.67 -8.67 -20.39
C GLY A 304 3.48 -9.64 -20.48
N THR A 305 2.58 -9.59 -19.50
CA THR A 305 1.37 -10.43 -19.49
C THR A 305 0.41 -10.05 -20.62
N LEU A 306 0.17 -8.76 -20.85
CA LEU A 306 -0.74 -8.31 -21.92
C LEU A 306 -0.19 -8.62 -23.31
N LEU A 307 1.09 -8.37 -23.56
CA LEU A 307 1.73 -8.71 -24.85
C LEU A 307 1.79 -10.23 -25.06
N GLY A 308 2.15 -11.00 -24.03
CA GLY A 308 2.12 -12.46 -24.07
C GLY A 308 0.71 -13.01 -24.39
N TRP A 309 -0.32 -12.43 -23.79
CA TRP A 309 -1.70 -12.76 -24.06
C TRP A 309 -2.11 -12.40 -25.51
N LEU A 310 -1.74 -11.23 -26.02
CA LEU A 310 -2.02 -10.80 -27.39
C LEU A 310 -1.35 -11.75 -28.39
N VAL A 311 -0.07 -12.08 -28.22
CA VAL A 311 0.66 -13.05 -29.04
C VAL A 311 -0.01 -14.42 -29.01
N SER A 312 -0.51 -14.85 -27.84
CA SER A 312 -1.18 -16.17 -27.69
C SER A 312 -2.53 -16.26 -28.40
N ARG A 313 -3.18 -15.12 -28.70
CA ARG A 313 -4.45 -15.07 -29.44
C ARG A 313 -4.27 -15.04 -30.95
N GLY A 314 -3.09 -14.66 -31.44
CA GLY A 314 -2.78 -14.62 -32.86
C GLY A 314 -2.83 -16.03 -33.49
N GLN A 315 -3.36 -16.12 -34.73
CA GLN A 315 -3.36 -17.38 -35.47
C GLN A 315 -1.94 -17.75 -35.92
N THR A 316 -1.06 -16.80 -36.13
CA THR A 316 0.32 -16.98 -36.53
C THR A 316 1.28 -16.56 -35.41
N ARG A 317 2.03 -17.52 -34.91
CA ARG A 317 3.16 -17.25 -33.98
C ARG A 317 4.42 -16.99 -34.79
N SER A 318 4.41 -15.98 -35.67
CA SER A 318 5.61 -15.68 -36.45
C SER A 318 6.72 -15.18 -35.51
N PRO A 319 7.98 -15.54 -35.77
CA PRO A 319 9.13 -15.02 -34.98
C PRO A 319 9.15 -13.50 -34.91
N LEU A 320 8.73 -12.82 -35.95
CA LEU A 320 8.66 -11.35 -36.00
C LEU A 320 7.69 -10.78 -34.95
N VAL A 321 6.51 -11.38 -34.80
CA VAL A 321 5.51 -10.95 -33.80
C VAL A 321 6.02 -11.17 -32.38
N ILE A 322 6.67 -12.29 -32.13
CA ILE A 322 7.28 -12.59 -30.84
C ILE A 322 8.40 -11.58 -30.52
N THR A 323 9.29 -11.35 -31.49
CA THR A 323 10.39 -10.39 -31.35
C THR A 323 9.86 -8.97 -31.11
N ALA A 324 8.84 -8.54 -31.87
CA ALA A 324 8.22 -7.21 -31.65
C ALA A 324 7.58 -7.09 -30.26
N ALA A 325 6.94 -8.15 -29.76
CA ALA A 325 6.38 -8.17 -28.41
C ALA A 325 7.49 -8.09 -27.33
N LEU A 326 8.59 -8.81 -27.49
CA LEU A 326 9.73 -8.77 -26.57
C LEU A 326 10.40 -7.38 -26.58
N LEU A 327 10.60 -6.78 -27.75
CA LEU A 327 11.14 -5.44 -27.88
C LEU A 327 10.18 -4.40 -27.25
N GLY A 328 8.89 -4.50 -27.50
CA GLY A 328 7.88 -3.65 -26.89
C GLY A 328 7.87 -3.76 -25.36
N TRP A 329 7.97 -5.00 -24.84
CA TRP A 329 8.11 -5.23 -23.40
C TRP A 329 9.37 -4.58 -22.85
N LEU A 330 10.51 -4.76 -23.48
CA LEU A 330 11.79 -4.21 -23.05
C LEU A 330 11.75 -2.68 -23.02
N VAL A 331 11.28 -2.07 -24.11
CA VAL A 331 11.22 -0.60 -24.25
C VAL A 331 10.27 0.01 -23.20
N LEU A 332 9.06 -0.52 -23.06
CA LEU A 332 8.08 0.04 -22.13
C LEU A 332 8.49 -0.18 -20.65
N SER A 333 9.09 -1.31 -20.33
CA SER A 333 9.59 -1.60 -18.98
C SER A 333 10.81 -0.73 -18.64
N ALA A 334 11.74 -0.56 -19.60
CA ALA A 334 12.90 0.31 -19.44
C ALA A 334 12.48 1.79 -19.31
N LEU A 335 11.46 2.21 -20.06
CA LEU A 335 10.94 3.57 -19.96
C LEU A 335 10.31 3.84 -18.57
N ALA A 336 9.52 2.89 -18.05
CA ALA A 336 8.99 2.96 -16.69
C ALA A 336 10.12 3.02 -15.65
N GLY A 337 11.19 2.26 -15.86
CA GLY A 337 12.37 2.28 -14.99
C GLY A 337 13.15 3.58 -15.06
N ALA A 338 13.45 4.06 -16.27
CA ALA A 338 14.15 5.32 -16.49
C ALA A 338 13.40 6.51 -15.83
N ALA A 339 12.08 6.49 -15.85
CA ALA A 339 11.27 7.47 -15.14
C ALA A 339 11.55 7.48 -13.63
N ARG A 340 11.74 6.31 -13.01
CA ARG A 340 12.03 6.21 -11.55
C ARG A 340 13.44 6.67 -11.20
N VAL A 341 14.41 6.44 -12.09
CA VAL A 341 15.77 6.95 -11.97
C VAL A 341 15.77 8.47 -12.11
N TRP A 342 15.08 9.00 -13.13
CA TRP A 342 14.93 10.44 -13.32
C TRP A 342 14.28 11.15 -12.13
N LEU A 343 13.23 10.57 -11.56
CA LEU A 343 12.58 11.12 -10.36
C LEU A 343 13.44 11.03 -9.08
N GLY A 344 14.62 10.41 -9.14
CA GLY A 344 15.55 10.30 -8.01
C GLY A 344 15.12 9.36 -6.91
N VAL A 345 14.17 8.46 -7.17
CA VAL A 345 13.54 7.62 -6.15
C VAL A 345 13.98 6.16 -6.14
N HIS A 346 14.70 5.73 -7.19
CA HIS A 346 15.25 4.38 -7.33
C HIS A 346 16.61 4.40 -8.01
N TYR A 347 17.49 3.50 -7.59
CA TYR A 347 18.76 3.26 -8.28
C TYR A 347 18.56 2.52 -9.61
N PRO A 348 19.48 2.64 -10.58
CA PRO A 348 19.47 1.84 -11.82
C PRO A 348 19.38 0.34 -11.55
N THR A 349 20.09 -0.18 -10.55
CA THR A 349 20.01 -1.60 -10.14
C THR A 349 18.64 -2.02 -9.62
N ASP A 350 17.91 -1.14 -8.91
CA ASP A 350 16.54 -1.42 -8.48
C ASP A 350 15.60 -1.60 -9.67
N VAL A 351 15.84 -0.83 -10.71
CA VAL A 351 15.07 -0.87 -11.95
C VAL A 351 15.34 -2.17 -12.70
N LEU A 352 16.60 -2.56 -12.87
CA LEU A 352 16.97 -3.80 -13.54
C LEU A 352 16.40 -5.03 -12.81
N ALA A 353 16.53 -5.06 -11.48
CA ALA A 353 15.92 -6.09 -10.66
C ALA A 353 14.39 -6.11 -10.80
N GLY A 354 13.77 -4.92 -10.82
CA GLY A 354 12.33 -4.77 -11.03
C GLY A 354 11.87 -5.29 -12.40
N MET A 355 12.61 -5.01 -13.47
CA MET A 355 12.34 -5.55 -14.81
C MET A 355 12.42 -7.08 -14.82
N GLY A 356 13.49 -7.64 -14.27
CA GLY A 356 13.68 -9.09 -14.18
C GLY A 356 12.56 -9.78 -13.40
N LEU A 357 12.23 -9.25 -12.22
CA LEU A 357 11.15 -9.77 -11.37
C LEU A 357 9.78 -9.67 -12.08
N GLY A 358 9.48 -8.52 -12.71
CA GLY A 358 8.24 -8.33 -13.45
C GLY A 358 8.13 -9.27 -14.65
N GLY A 359 9.23 -9.46 -15.39
CA GLY A 359 9.29 -10.45 -16.49
C GLY A 359 9.05 -11.88 -16.01
N LEU A 360 9.65 -12.27 -14.89
CA LEU A 360 9.42 -13.59 -14.27
C LEU A 360 7.94 -13.76 -13.86
N ILE A 361 7.33 -12.77 -13.23
CA ILE A 361 5.92 -12.80 -12.86
C ILE A 361 5.04 -12.95 -14.11
N ALA A 362 5.34 -12.21 -15.19
CA ALA A 362 4.60 -12.33 -16.46
C ALA A 362 4.73 -13.75 -17.07
N LEU A 363 5.93 -14.34 -17.06
CA LEU A 363 6.16 -15.71 -17.53
C LEU A 363 5.38 -16.73 -16.71
N VAL A 364 5.40 -16.63 -15.37
CA VAL A 364 4.63 -17.52 -14.50
C VAL A 364 3.13 -17.34 -14.74
N ALA A 365 2.64 -16.10 -14.83
CA ALA A 365 1.24 -15.80 -15.08
C ALA A 365 0.76 -16.40 -16.43
N MET A 366 1.56 -16.24 -17.49
CA MET A 366 1.24 -16.81 -18.81
C MET A 366 1.35 -18.34 -18.83
N SER A 367 2.26 -18.92 -18.06
CA SER A 367 2.33 -20.37 -17.87
C SER A 367 1.05 -20.90 -17.20
N LEU A 368 0.59 -20.25 -16.11
CA LEU A 368 -0.67 -20.60 -15.45
C LEU A 368 -1.90 -20.39 -16.36
N TYR A 369 -1.87 -19.37 -17.21
CA TYR A 369 -2.91 -19.11 -18.21
C TYR A 369 -3.01 -20.23 -19.25
N HIS A 370 -1.88 -20.81 -19.70
CA HIS A 370 -1.84 -21.85 -20.73
C HIS A 370 -1.88 -23.27 -20.18
N CYS A 371 -1.33 -23.50 -18.98
CA CYS A 371 -1.30 -24.81 -18.36
C CYS A 371 -2.72 -25.36 -18.14
N ARG A 372 -2.99 -26.57 -18.63
CA ARG A 372 -4.24 -27.30 -18.41
C ARG A 372 -4.09 -28.20 -17.19
N TYR A 373 -5.08 -28.18 -16.35
CA TYR A 373 -5.20 -29.04 -15.18
C TYR A 373 -6.28 -30.09 -15.39
N ALA A 374 -6.42 -31.05 -14.49
CA ALA A 374 -7.45 -32.11 -14.57
C ALA A 374 -8.81 -31.56 -15.03
N ASN A 375 -9.52 -32.27 -15.88
CA ASN A 375 -10.78 -31.88 -16.52
C ASN A 375 -10.70 -30.66 -17.46
N GLN A 376 -9.56 -30.42 -18.10
CA GLN A 376 -9.35 -29.39 -19.12
C GLN A 376 -9.47 -27.93 -18.60
N LYS A 377 -9.67 -27.70 -17.31
CA LYS A 377 -9.63 -26.34 -16.73
C LYS A 377 -8.21 -25.78 -16.71
N ARG A 378 -8.09 -24.47 -16.88
CA ARG A 378 -6.79 -23.79 -16.81
C ARG A 378 -6.31 -23.69 -15.37
N ALA A 379 -5.00 -23.76 -15.15
CA ALA A 379 -4.42 -23.68 -13.82
C ALA A 379 -4.81 -22.37 -13.08
N ILE A 380 -4.88 -21.25 -13.82
CA ILE A 380 -5.28 -19.95 -13.27
C ILE A 380 -6.75 -19.91 -12.77
N GLU A 381 -7.63 -20.79 -13.28
CA GLU A 381 -9.02 -20.92 -12.87
C GLU A 381 -9.20 -21.91 -11.70
N SER A 382 -8.10 -22.51 -11.22
CA SER A 382 -8.12 -23.53 -10.17
C SER A 382 -8.39 -22.91 -8.79
N LYS A 383 -9.44 -23.35 -8.13
CA LYS A 383 -9.72 -23.00 -6.72
C LYS A 383 -8.56 -23.33 -5.79
N ARG A 384 -7.79 -24.40 -6.08
CA ARG A 384 -6.61 -24.80 -5.29
C ARG A 384 -5.48 -23.79 -5.39
N LEU A 385 -5.23 -23.20 -6.58
CA LEU A 385 -4.24 -22.15 -6.74
C LEU A 385 -4.59 -20.94 -5.88
N TRP A 386 -5.85 -20.47 -5.96
CA TRP A 386 -6.29 -19.31 -5.19
C TRP A 386 -6.35 -19.58 -3.70
N ALA A 387 -6.67 -20.80 -3.27
CA ALA A 387 -6.59 -21.22 -1.87
C ALA A 387 -5.14 -21.24 -1.37
N LEU A 388 -4.17 -21.70 -2.19
CA LEU A 388 -2.75 -21.63 -1.86
C LEU A 388 -2.29 -20.18 -1.71
N LEU A 389 -2.66 -19.31 -2.66
CA LEU A 389 -2.33 -17.88 -2.58
C LEU A 389 -2.96 -17.22 -1.33
N LEU A 390 -4.18 -17.61 -0.96
CA LEU A 390 -4.83 -17.17 0.27
C LEU A 390 -4.00 -17.53 1.50
N VAL A 391 -3.48 -18.76 1.59
CA VAL A 391 -2.61 -19.21 2.68
C VAL A 391 -1.29 -18.43 2.70
N LEU A 392 -0.68 -18.21 1.54
CA LEU A 392 0.57 -17.42 1.44
C LEU A 392 0.35 -15.96 1.86
N CYS A 393 -0.77 -15.35 1.46
CA CYS A 393 -1.10 -13.99 1.90
C CYS A 393 -1.35 -13.93 3.41
N LEU A 394 -2.00 -14.94 4.00
CA LEU A 394 -2.19 -15.03 5.44
C LEU A 394 -0.86 -15.13 6.16
N TYR A 395 0.05 -15.99 5.70
CA TYR A 395 1.39 -16.11 6.25
C TYR A 395 2.13 -14.76 6.20
N GLY A 396 2.09 -14.05 5.06
CA GLY A 396 2.67 -12.71 4.95
C GLY A 396 2.05 -11.70 5.91
N THR A 397 0.73 -11.77 6.12
CA THR A 397 0.03 -10.91 7.08
C THR A 397 0.53 -11.13 8.51
N LEU A 398 0.67 -12.39 8.92
CA LEU A 398 1.07 -12.76 10.29
C LEU A 398 2.55 -12.48 10.56
N GLN A 399 3.43 -12.65 9.56
CA GLN A 399 4.88 -12.52 9.74
C GLN A 399 5.39 -11.09 9.50
N LEU A 400 4.81 -10.38 8.54
CA LEU A 400 5.33 -9.08 8.10
C LEU A 400 4.52 -7.90 8.64
N LEU A 401 3.33 -8.17 9.23
CA LEU A 401 2.45 -7.20 9.89
C LEU A 401 2.17 -5.94 9.05
N GLN A 402 2.16 -6.08 7.71
CA GLN A 402 1.90 -4.97 6.80
C GLN A 402 0.47 -4.99 6.27
N PRO A 403 -0.20 -3.83 6.18
CA PRO A 403 -1.56 -3.71 5.68
C PRO A 403 -1.76 -4.33 4.29
N LEU A 404 -0.74 -4.26 3.43
CA LEU A 404 -0.79 -4.77 2.07
C LEU A 404 -1.10 -6.27 2.00
N TYR A 405 -0.50 -7.08 2.88
CA TYR A 405 -0.73 -8.53 2.88
C TYR A 405 -2.13 -8.89 3.36
N LEU A 406 -2.66 -8.13 4.32
CA LEU A 406 -4.04 -8.27 4.75
C LEU A 406 -5.02 -7.93 3.62
N PHE A 407 -4.79 -6.85 2.89
CA PHE A 407 -5.60 -6.47 1.73
C PHE A 407 -5.51 -7.52 0.61
N ALA A 408 -4.32 -8.06 0.33
CA ALA A 408 -4.13 -9.15 -0.61
C ALA A 408 -4.86 -10.43 -0.18
N TRP A 409 -4.84 -10.74 1.13
CA TRP A 409 -5.58 -11.86 1.68
C TRP A 409 -7.09 -11.72 1.47
N PHE A 410 -7.68 -10.57 1.76
CA PHE A 410 -9.10 -10.31 1.53
C PHE A 410 -9.47 -10.30 0.04
N ALA A 411 -8.57 -9.84 -0.84
CA ALA A 411 -8.77 -9.93 -2.28
C ALA A 411 -8.78 -11.39 -2.75
N CYS A 412 -7.82 -12.22 -2.30
CA CYS A 412 -7.80 -13.66 -2.57
C CYS A 412 -9.03 -14.38 -2.01
N LEU A 413 -9.46 -14.04 -0.78
CA LEU A 413 -10.66 -14.59 -0.18
C LEU A 413 -11.89 -14.30 -1.02
N GLY A 414 -12.05 -13.05 -1.49
CA GLY A 414 -13.12 -12.66 -2.38
C GLY A 414 -13.13 -13.49 -3.69
N LEU A 415 -11.96 -13.71 -4.28
CA LEU A 415 -11.83 -14.56 -5.48
C LEU A 415 -12.17 -16.02 -5.20
N VAL A 416 -11.69 -16.60 -4.09
CA VAL A 416 -12.01 -17.99 -3.72
C VAL A 416 -13.51 -18.16 -3.52
N ILE A 417 -14.16 -17.24 -2.78
CA ILE A 417 -15.61 -17.27 -2.58
C ILE A 417 -16.33 -17.15 -3.93
N ALA A 418 -15.93 -16.20 -4.78
CA ALA A 418 -16.55 -16.00 -6.08
C ALA A 418 -16.46 -17.25 -6.98
N LEU A 419 -15.29 -17.92 -6.99
CA LEU A 419 -15.09 -19.17 -7.71
C LEU A 419 -15.86 -20.36 -7.12
N CYS A 420 -16.18 -20.33 -5.82
CA CYS A 420 -17.01 -21.34 -5.15
C CYS A 420 -18.51 -21.14 -5.38
N LEU A 421 -18.97 -19.89 -5.51
CA LEU A 421 -20.38 -19.58 -5.74
C LEU A 421 -20.90 -19.98 -7.14
N GLY A 422 -20.08 -20.55 -7.97
CA GLY A 422 -20.40 -21.03 -9.30
C GLY A 422 -19.62 -20.30 -10.39
N GLU A 423 -19.54 -20.90 -11.57
CA GLU A 423 -18.87 -20.27 -12.71
C GLU A 423 -19.56 -18.94 -13.01
N PRO A 424 -18.85 -17.80 -12.92
CA PRO A 424 -19.34 -16.56 -13.49
C PRO A 424 -19.50 -16.88 -14.96
N SER A 425 -20.73 -16.99 -15.43
CA SER A 425 -21.00 -17.40 -16.80
C SER A 425 -20.38 -16.40 -17.73
N GLN A 426 -19.36 -16.87 -18.40
CA GLN A 426 -18.69 -16.17 -19.47
C GLN A 426 -19.71 -15.73 -20.51
N GLU A 427 -19.51 -14.53 -21.02
CA GLU A 427 -20.26 -13.89 -22.09
C GLU A 427 -21.76 -13.69 -21.80
N VAL A 428 -22.06 -12.54 -21.28
CA VAL A 428 -23.40 -11.97 -21.46
C VAL A 428 -23.50 -11.53 -22.93
N LYS A 429 -23.60 -12.52 -23.84
CA LYS A 429 -23.76 -12.26 -25.27
C LYS A 429 -24.92 -11.30 -25.49
N GLY A 430 -24.64 -10.13 -26.09
CA GLY A 430 -25.63 -9.16 -26.52
C GLY A 430 -26.01 -8.05 -25.53
N LEU A 431 -25.26 -7.83 -24.44
CA LEU A 431 -25.30 -6.56 -23.70
C LEU A 431 -24.28 -5.60 -24.29
N ASN A 432 -24.67 -4.30 -24.30
CA ASN A 432 -23.73 -3.23 -24.60
C ASN A 432 -22.59 -3.28 -23.56
N PRO A 433 -21.32 -3.47 -23.95
CA PRO A 433 -20.17 -3.54 -23.02
C PRO A 433 -20.10 -2.37 -22.06
N TRP A 434 -20.43 -1.17 -22.52
CA TRP A 434 -20.42 0.04 -21.72
C TRP A 434 -21.41 0.02 -20.54
N ARG A 435 -22.57 -0.63 -20.70
CA ARG A 435 -23.53 -0.82 -19.59
C ARG A 435 -22.96 -1.74 -18.50
N GLN A 436 -22.24 -2.78 -18.88
CA GLN A 436 -21.58 -3.65 -17.90
C GLN A 436 -20.50 -2.89 -17.11
N VAL A 437 -19.69 -2.11 -17.82
CA VAL A 437 -18.67 -1.26 -17.20
C VAL A 437 -19.32 -0.25 -16.25
N LEU A 438 -20.37 0.45 -16.67
CA LEU A 438 -21.07 1.42 -15.83
C LEU A 438 -21.64 0.80 -14.55
N ILE A 439 -22.31 -0.36 -14.65
CA ILE A 439 -22.86 -1.08 -13.48
C ILE A 439 -21.73 -1.47 -12.51
N ALA A 440 -20.63 -2.01 -13.04
CA ALA A 440 -19.52 -2.45 -12.22
C ALA A 440 -18.81 -1.27 -11.53
N VAL A 441 -18.54 -0.20 -12.27
CA VAL A 441 -17.90 1.01 -11.74
C VAL A 441 -18.81 1.68 -10.72
N ALA A 442 -20.11 1.81 -10.99
CA ALA A 442 -21.06 2.40 -10.03
C ALA A 442 -21.06 1.64 -8.69
N GLY A 443 -21.07 0.30 -8.71
CA GLY A 443 -21.01 -0.48 -7.48
C GLY A 443 -19.66 -0.35 -6.74
N LEU A 444 -18.54 -0.29 -7.46
CA LEU A 444 -17.23 -0.03 -6.84
C LEU A 444 -17.16 1.37 -6.21
N VAL A 445 -17.73 2.38 -6.87
CA VAL A 445 -17.82 3.74 -6.32
C VAL A 445 -18.64 3.75 -5.03
N VAL A 446 -19.79 3.06 -5.00
CA VAL A 446 -20.61 2.92 -3.78
C VAL A 446 -19.81 2.26 -2.65
N VAL A 447 -19.12 1.15 -2.92
CA VAL A 447 -18.28 0.47 -1.93
C VAL A 447 -17.16 1.39 -1.41
N ALA A 448 -16.48 2.11 -2.32
CA ALA A 448 -15.40 3.03 -1.97
C ALA A 448 -15.91 4.21 -1.13
N MET A 449 -17.06 4.78 -1.50
CA MET A 449 -17.69 5.88 -0.76
C MET A 449 -18.12 5.43 0.65
N ALA A 450 -18.76 4.28 0.77
CA ALA A 450 -19.14 3.70 2.07
C ALA A 450 -17.92 3.47 2.96
N ALA A 451 -16.85 2.88 2.42
CA ALA A 451 -15.59 2.69 3.14
C ALA A 451 -15.00 4.04 3.59
N LYS A 452 -14.97 5.04 2.71
CA LYS A 452 -14.48 6.37 3.05
C LYS A 452 -15.28 7.03 4.16
N MET A 453 -16.61 6.94 4.12
CA MET A 453 -17.49 7.50 5.17
C MET A 453 -17.22 6.87 6.54
N LEU A 454 -16.99 5.54 6.59
CA LEU A 454 -16.68 4.83 7.82
C LEU A 454 -15.26 5.12 8.36
N VAL A 455 -14.30 5.33 7.46
CA VAL A 455 -12.89 5.58 7.84
C VAL A 455 -12.66 7.04 8.25
N THR A 456 -13.39 8.00 7.69
CA THR A 456 -13.16 9.43 7.96
C THR A 456 -13.19 9.78 9.45
N PRO A 457 -14.16 9.33 10.27
CA PRO A 457 -14.18 9.61 11.71
C PRO A 457 -13.28 8.66 12.52
N ALA A 458 -12.75 7.59 11.93
CA ALA A 458 -12.02 6.58 12.67
C ALA A 458 -10.63 7.07 13.10
N THR A 459 -10.33 6.89 14.37
CA THR A 459 -9.02 7.19 14.98
C THR A 459 -8.16 5.94 15.17
N THR A 460 -8.75 4.76 15.20
CA THR A 460 -8.05 3.49 15.42
C THR A 460 -7.66 2.82 14.11
N SER A 461 -6.40 2.38 14.00
CA SER A 461 -5.89 1.68 12.81
C SER A 461 -6.66 0.38 12.53
N VAL A 462 -7.16 -0.32 13.57
CA VAL A 462 -7.94 -1.56 13.43
C VAL A 462 -9.23 -1.33 12.65
N VAL A 463 -9.99 -0.27 12.97
CA VAL A 463 -11.25 0.07 12.26
C VAL A 463 -10.95 0.43 10.80
N ILE A 464 -9.87 1.16 10.55
CA ILE A 464 -9.47 1.55 9.19
C ILE A 464 -9.06 0.32 8.38
N LEU A 465 -8.21 -0.54 8.95
CA LEU A 465 -7.74 -1.78 8.33
C LEU A 465 -8.89 -2.73 8.00
N THR A 466 -9.78 -2.98 8.96
CA THR A 466 -10.93 -3.88 8.75
C THR A 466 -11.90 -3.33 7.72
N THR A 467 -12.18 -2.02 7.75
CA THR A 467 -13.09 -1.38 6.78
C THR A 467 -12.56 -1.50 5.35
N TYR A 468 -11.29 -1.17 5.10
CA TYR A 468 -10.71 -1.32 3.77
C TYR A 468 -10.60 -2.78 3.33
N SER A 469 -10.29 -3.70 4.25
CA SER A 469 -10.23 -5.14 3.96
C SER A 469 -11.59 -5.68 3.52
N VAL A 470 -12.66 -5.34 4.25
CA VAL A 470 -14.03 -5.71 3.89
C VAL A 470 -14.45 -5.06 2.57
N ALA A 471 -14.11 -3.79 2.34
CA ALA A 471 -14.41 -3.11 1.08
C ALA A 471 -13.73 -3.80 -0.12
N ILE A 472 -12.49 -4.25 0.03
CA ILE A 472 -11.78 -5.02 -1.00
C ILE A 472 -12.48 -6.36 -1.27
N LEU A 473 -12.85 -7.10 -0.22
CA LEU A 473 -13.61 -8.35 -0.34
C LEU A 473 -14.92 -8.14 -1.10
N VAL A 474 -15.72 -7.16 -0.67
CA VAL A 474 -17.00 -6.82 -1.29
C VAL A 474 -16.81 -6.36 -2.73
N GLY A 475 -15.80 -5.53 -3.00
CA GLY A 475 -15.43 -5.08 -4.34
C GLY A 475 -15.08 -6.24 -5.28
N MET A 476 -14.30 -7.22 -4.81
CA MET A 476 -13.96 -8.42 -5.59
C MET A 476 -15.20 -9.30 -5.86
N LEU A 477 -16.04 -9.52 -4.87
CA LEU A 477 -17.31 -10.25 -5.04
C LEU A 477 -18.25 -9.52 -5.99
N TRP A 478 -18.34 -8.21 -5.88
CA TRP A 478 -19.12 -7.38 -6.79
C TRP A 478 -18.64 -7.52 -8.24
N MET A 479 -17.34 -7.40 -8.48
CA MET A 479 -16.76 -7.48 -9.82
C MET A 479 -16.95 -8.84 -10.47
N VAL A 480 -16.75 -9.92 -9.73
CA VAL A 480 -16.75 -11.29 -10.30
C VAL A 480 -18.16 -11.89 -10.33
N VAL A 481 -19.03 -11.54 -9.39
CA VAL A 481 -20.37 -12.16 -9.24
C VAL A 481 -21.51 -11.15 -9.37
N GLY A 482 -21.44 -10.04 -8.64
CA GLY A 482 -22.54 -9.08 -8.50
C GLY A 482 -22.86 -8.36 -9.80
N ALA A 483 -21.88 -7.66 -10.38
CA ALA A 483 -22.05 -6.87 -11.59
C ALA A 483 -22.48 -7.71 -12.80
N PRO A 484 -21.89 -8.92 -13.07
CA PRO A 484 -22.38 -9.80 -14.13
C PRO A 484 -23.82 -10.27 -13.93
N LYS A 485 -24.23 -10.63 -12.69
CA LYS A 485 -25.60 -11.05 -12.39
C LYS A 485 -26.62 -9.92 -12.60
N LEU A 486 -26.27 -8.71 -12.12
CA LEU A 486 -27.15 -7.55 -12.26
C LEU A 486 -27.31 -7.14 -13.74
N SER A 487 -26.22 -7.18 -14.50
CA SER A 487 -26.23 -6.91 -15.95
C SER A 487 -27.15 -7.85 -16.72
N ARG A 488 -27.22 -9.14 -16.34
CA ARG A 488 -28.15 -10.12 -16.95
C ARG A 488 -29.60 -9.82 -16.61
N LYS A 489 -29.90 -9.53 -15.33
CA LYS A 489 -31.26 -9.18 -14.90
C LYS A 489 -31.78 -7.96 -15.65
N ALA A 490 -30.96 -6.91 -15.76
CA ALA A 490 -31.31 -5.70 -16.51
C ALA A 490 -31.65 -5.97 -17.97
N ARG A 491 -30.95 -6.92 -18.64
CA ARG A 491 -31.28 -7.34 -20.01
C ARG A 491 -32.62 -8.03 -20.13
N ILE A 492 -32.95 -8.92 -19.18
CA ILE A 492 -34.23 -9.64 -19.21
C ILE A 492 -35.39 -8.65 -19.05
N VAL A 493 -35.27 -7.70 -18.16
CA VAL A 493 -36.26 -6.65 -17.95
C VAL A 493 -36.41 -5.79 -19.21
N TYR A 494 -35.30 -5.33 -19.80
CA TYR A 494 -35.30 -4.53 -21.01
C TYR A 494 -36.01 -5.24 -22.18
N LYS A 495 -35.70 -6.53 -22.43
CA LYS A 495 -36.37 -7.30 -23.49
C LYS A 495 -37.85 -7.48 -23.23
N ARG A 496 -38.29 -7.65 -21.95
CA ARG A 496 -39.74 -7.74 -21.62
C ARG A 496 -40.45 -6.43 -21.90
N VAL A 497 -39.84 -5.29 -21.51
CA VAL A 497 -40.39 -3.97 -21.79
C VAL A 497 -40.47 -3.68 -23.32
N GLU A 498 -39.40 -3.99 -24.04
CA GLU A 498 -39.37 -3.85 -25.51
C GLU A 498 -40.43 -4.73 -26.21
N CYS A 499 -40.63 -5.97 -25.76
CA CYS A 499 -41.71 -6.83 -26.26
C CYS A 499 -43.13 -6.30 -25.89
N ALA A 500 -43.25 -5.69 -24.70
CA ALA A 500 -44.55 -5.10 -24.31
C ALA A 500 -44.89 -3.81 -25.06
N LEU A 501 -43.89 -3.04 -25.45
CA LEU A 501 -44.04 -1.81 -26.23
C LEU A 501 -44.25 -2.08 -27.74
N ARG A 502 -43.91 -3.27 -28.23
CA ARG A 502 -44.15 -3.67 -29.65
C ARG A 502 -45.49 -4.41 -29.85
N ARG A 503 -46.21 -4.69 -28.80
CA ARG A 503 -47.60 -5.19 -28.80
C ARG A 503 -48.57 -4.04 -28.58
#